data_560487728da4bb91e643419c45259eac
#
_entry.id   560487728da4bb91e643419c45259eac
#
_cell.length_a   1.000
_cell.length_b   1.000
_cell.length_c   1.000
_cell.angle_alpha   90.00
_cell.angle_beta   90.00
_cell.angle_gamma   90.00
#
_symmetry.space_group_name_H-M   'P 1'
#
loop_
_entity.id
_entity.type
_entity.pdbx_description
1 polymer ?
#
loop_
_entity_poly.entity_id
_entity_poly.type
_entity_poly.pdbx_seq_one_letter_code
_entity_poly.pdbx_strand_id
1 'polypeptide(L)'
;MRNVPSSSLFTLRKDAPQWQVWLCGVVCIALCVTLWWFVTHGESEERILSYTILPSPGETLASFSSLWFDRALTRNLLATLRRVTLGFGLAALIGIPVGVLCGCFSRINAFFAPLSVFGRNIPVAALIPLTFSLFGIGEFQKVMFIFIATVAFVLSDTARAVMDVSNQYIDTAYTLGASRWQTITKVLVPLAMPSIFNSLRLLFGLAFGYIMLGELVTIGDTGGLGHIINLSMRRGPREHILLVLIIIPLVALLIDRLLFWIQKELFPHRYGGTGILNQAVRSLLHTWEDVTAVLRRRRATTSMSAPTITPPETKS
;
A
#
# COMPACT_ATOMS: atom_id res chain seq x y z
N MET A 1 -31.28 33.09 25.03
CA MET A 1 -30.67 32.26 23.97
C MET A 1 -30.21 33.18 22.85
N ARG A 2 -28.91 33.44 22.74
CA ARG A 2 -28.35 34.28 21.67
C ARG A 2 -28.33 33.49 20.39
N ASN A 3 -29.07 33.91 19.37
CA ASN A 3 -28.95 33.42 18.01
C ASN A 3 -27.55 33.75 17.49
N VAL A 4 -26.64 32.75 17.51
CA VAL A 4 -25.37 32.86 16.82
C VAL A 4 -25.67 32.66 15.33
N PRO A 5 -25.32 33.63 14.46
CA PRO A 5 -25.56 33.51 13.03
C PRO A 5 -24.80 32.28 12.49
N SER A 6 -25.51 31.38 11.79
CA SER A 6 -25.06 30.08 11.35
C SER A 6 -24.07 30.09 10.16
N SER A 7 -23.40 31.24 9.90
CA SER A 7 -22.56 31.43 8.71
C SER A 7 -21.13 31.92 8.99
N SER A 8 -20.57 31.68 10.19
CA SER A 8 -19.16 32.03 10.37
C SER A 8 -18.26 30.92 9.83
N LEU A 9 -17.37 31.29 8.90
CA LEU A 9 -16.31 30.44 8.33
C LEU A 9 -15.39 29.80 9.43
N PHE A 10 -15.45 30.30 10.65
CA PHE A 10 -14.60 29.89 11.79
C PHE A 10 -15.38 29.23 12.93
N THR A 11 -16.41 28.44 12.62
CA THR A 11 -17.05 27.59 13.66
C THR A 11 -16.18 26.39 13.97
N LEU A 12 -15.78 26.27 15.26
CA LEU A 12 -14.95 25.16 15.73
C LEU A 12 -15.67 23.81 15.55
N ARG A 13 -15.02 22.86 14.88
CA ARG A 13 -15.44 21.44 14.74
C ARG A 13 -16.84 21.21 14.18
N LYS A 14 -17.38 22.15 13.40
CA LYS A 14 -18.64 21.94 12.69
C LYS A 14 -18.33 21.39 11.31
N ASP A 15 -18.97 20.29 10.95
CA ASP A 15 -18.82 19.69 9.62
C ASP A 15 -19.32 20.68 8.55
N ALA A 16 -18.44 21.04 7.62
CA ALA A 16 -18.79 21.87 6.50
C ALA A 16 -19.65 21.07 5.51
N PRO A 17 -20.71 21.66 4.91
CA PRO A 17 -21.48 20.97 3.89
C PRO A 17 -20.57 20.61 2.70
N GLN A 18 -20.84 19.46 2.09
CA GLN A 18 -19.96 18.88 1.05
C GLN A 18 -19.66 19.85 -0.10
N TRP A 19 -20.63 20.68 -0.50
CA TRP A 19 -20.40 21.67 -1.55
C TRP A 19 -19.35 22.73 -1.18
N GLN A 20 -19.28 23.15 0.10
CA GLN A 20 -18.26 24.09 0.58
C GLN A 20 -16.87 23.42 0.59
N VAL A 21 -16.79 22.16 0.97
CA VAL A 21 -15.53 21.39 0.93
C VAL A 21 -15.01 21.31 -0.50
N TRP A 22 -15.90 21.01 -1.48
CA TRP A 22 -15.55 20.99 -2.89
C TRP A 22 -15.14 22.38 -3.40
N LEU A 23 -15.90 23.42 -3.04
CA LEU A 23 -15.59 24.80 -3.44
C LEU A 23 -14.22 25.24 -2.91
N CYS A 24 -13.95 25.03 -1.62
CA CYS A 24 -12.64 25.34 -1.03
C CYS A 24 -11.50 24.57 -1.70
N GLY A 25 -11.70 23.30 -2.02
CA GLY A 25 -10.73 22.48 -2.75
C GLY A 25 -10.42 23.04 -4.15
N VAL A 26 -11.46 23.37 -4.91
CA VAL A 26 -11.32 23.99 -6.24
C VAL A 26 -10.64 25.35 -6.18
N VAL A 27 -11.02 26.20 -5.22
CA VAL A 27 -10.39 27.51 -5.01
C VAL A 27 -8.90 27.37 -4.67
N CYS A 28 -8.55 26.42 -3.80
CA CYS A 28 -7.15 26.15 -3.47
C CYS A 28 -6.33 25.73 -4.70
N ILE A 29 -6.85 24.79 -5.50
CA ILE A 29 -6.19 24.37 -6.74
C ILE A 29 -6.08 25.52 -7.73
N ALA A 30 -7.15 26.28 -7.90
CA ALA A 30 -7.15 27.46 -8.79
C ALA A 30 -6.11 28.51 -8.37
N LEU A 31 -5.98 28.77 -7.08
CA LEU A 31 -4.95 29.67 -6.55
C LEU A 31 -3.53 29.16 -6.84
N CYS A 32 -3.26 27.88 -6.64
CA CYS A 32 -1.97 27.28 -6.95
C CYS A 32 -1.63 27.37 -8.44
N VAL A 33 -2.59 27.06 -9.33
CA VAL A 33 -2.41 27.15 -10.78
C VAL A 33 -2.24 28.61 -11.24
N THR A 34 -3.02 29.55 -10.67
CA THR A 34 -2.91 30.97 -10.97
C THR A 34 -1.56 31.54 -10.52
N LEU A 35 -1.08 31.16 -9.33
CA LEU A 35 0.24 31.53 -8.85
C LEU A 35 1.34 30.99 -9.76
N TRP A 36 1.24 29.72 -10.16
CA TRP A 36 2.19 29.12 -11.11
C TRP A 36 2.18 29.84 -12.44
N TRP A 37 0.99 30.13 -13.00
CA TRP A 37 0.85 30.87 -14.24
C TRP A 37 1.43 32.29 -14.10
N PHE A 38 1.14 33.00 -13.01
CA PHE A 38 1.63 34.38 -12.78
C PHE A 38 3.16 34.46 -12.75
N VAL A 39 3.81 33.50 -12.07
CA VAL A 39 5.28 33.47 -11.93
C VAL A 39 5.98 33.10 -13.24
N THR A 40 5.29 32.36 -14.12
CA THR A 40 5.83 31.86 -15.40
C THR A 40 5.27 32.64 -16.62
N HIS A 41 4.46 33.65 -16.42
CA HIS A 41 3.87 34.50 -17.48
C HIS A 41 4.91 35.48 -18.04
N GLY A 42 4.84 35.76 -19.34
CA GLY A 42 5.71 36.74 -20.05
C GLY A 42 6.66 36.10 -21.05
N GLU A 43 7.40 36.92 -21.78
CA GLU A 43 8.48 36.51 -22.68
C GLU A 43 9.64 35.91 -21.88
N SER A 44 10.46 35.10 -22.53
CA SER A 44 11.52 34.31 -21.84
C SER A 44 12.50 35.13 -21.00
N GLU A 45 12.71 36.41 -21.35
CA GLU A 45 13.60 37.34 -20.62
C GLU A 45 12.89 38.12 -19.52
N GLU A 46 11.54 38.26 -19.60
CA GLU A 46 10.74 39.06 -18.65
C GLU A 46 10.13 38.20 -17.52
N ARG A 47 10.20 36.88 -17.61
CA ARG A 47 9.64 35.96 -16.62
C ARG A 47 10.37 36.08 -15.29
N ILE A 48 9.62 36.06 -14.17
CA ILE A 48 10.18 35.99 -12.82
C ILE A 48 11.04 34.73 -12.66
N LEU A 49 10.55 33.60 -13.19
CA LEU A 49 11.31 32.34 -13.26
C LEU A 49 11.53 31.94 -14.72
N SER A 50 12.79 31.78 -15.08
CA SER A 50 13.19 31.35 -16.43
C SER A 50 12.52 30.00 -16.80
N TYR A 51 12.18 29.82 -18.06
CA TYR A 51 11.72 28.57 -18.67
C TYR A 51 12.59 27.35 -18.28
N THR A 52 13.90 27.55 -18.15
CA THR A 52 14.83 26.50 -17.75
C THR A 52 14.65 26.03 -16.29
N ILE A 53 14.01 26.84 -15.45
CA ILE A 53 13.77 26.51 -14.04
C ILE A 53 12.35 25.97 -13.88
N LEU A 54 11.35 26.69 -14.40
CA LEU A 54 9.94 26.33 -14.26
C LEU A 54 9.18 26.63 -15.55
N PRO A 55 8.85 25.64 -16.39
CA PRO A 55 7.98 25.80 -17.55
C PRO A 55 6.58 26.28 -17.16
N SER A 56 5.90 26.98 -18.05
CA SER A 56 4.53 27.44 -17.83
C SER A 56 3.52 26.28 -17.86
N PRO A 57 2.31 26.45 -17.26
CA PRO A 57 1.26 25.44 -17.33
C PRO A 57 0.90 25.05 -18.77
N GLY A 58 0.86 26.01 -19.69
CA GLY A 58 0.53 25.79 -21.11
C GLY A 58 1.59 24.96 -21.82
N GLU A 59 2.88 25.28 -21.65
CA GLU A 59 4.01 24.52 -22.21
C GLU A 59 4.05 23.10 -21.65
N THR A 60 3.82 22.95 -20.34
CA THR A 60 3.78 21.65 -19.69
C THR A 60 2.67 20.77 -20.25
N LEU A 61 1.45 21.29 -20.42
CA LEU A 61 0.33 20.54 -20.99
C LEU A 61 0.53 20.25 -22.48
N ALA A 62 1.11 21.17 -23.26
CA ALA A 62 1.41 20.95 -24.67
C ALA A 62 2.42 19.81 -24.88
N SER A 63 3.34 19.60 -23.93
CA SER A 63 4.33 18.50 -24.00
C SER A 63 3.75 17.11 -23.66
N PHE A 64 2.47 17.01 -23.30
CA PHE A 64 1.83 15.73 -22.97
C PHE A 64 1.88 14.72 -24.12
N SER A 65 1.63 15.19 -25.36
CA SER A 65 1.64 14.32 -26.53
C SER A 65 3.03 13.70 -26.76
N SER A 66 4.10 14.48 -26.67
CA SER A 66 5.47 13.99 -26.83
C SER A 66 5.87 13.05 -25.68
N LEU A 67 5.46 13.33 -24.44
CA LEU A 67 5.67 12.44 -23.31
C LEU A 67 4.96 11.09 -23.49
N TRP A 68 3.74 11.11 -24.03
CA TRP A 68 2.94 9.90 -24.23
C TRP A 68 3.50 9.01 -25.32
N PHE A 69 3.80 9.57 -26.50
CA PHE A 69 4.22 8.83 -27.67
C PHE A 69 5.74 8.60 -27.72
N ASP A 70 6.55 9.65 -27.58
CA ASP A 70 8.00 9.55 -27.75
C ASP A 70 8.70 8.92 -26.53
N ARG A 71 8.15 9.13 -25.34
CA ARG A 71 8.70 8.57 -24.10
C ARG A 71 7.96 7.34 -23.60
N ALA A 72 6.97 6.85 -24.37
CA ALA A 72 6.18 5.67 -24.02
C ALA A 72 5.70 5.67 -22.55
N LEU A 73 5.02 6.75 -22.13
CA LEU A 73 4.59 6.99 -20.75
C LEU A 73 3.87 5.78 -20.16
N THR A 74 2.93 5.17 -20.90
CA THR A 74 2.14 4.02 -20.45
C THR A 74 3.03 2.83 -20.09
N ARG A 75 4.01 2.51 -20.96
CA ARG A 75 4.96 1.41 -20.74
C ARG A 75 5.79 1.64 -19.47
N ASN A 76 6.28 2.86 -19.26
CA ASN A 76 7.08 3.26 -18.11
C ASN A 76 6.25 3.25 -16.83
N LEU A 77 5.00 3.73 -16.88
CA LEU A 77 4.07 3.68 -15.76
C LEU A 77 3.78 2.24 -15.32
N LEU A 78 3.49 1.36 -16.28
CA LEU A 78 3.25 -0.06 -15.99
C LEU A 78 4.48 -0.75 -15.41
N ALA A 79 5.69 -0.42 -15.89
CA ALA A 79 6.93 -0.94 -15.34
C ALA A 79 7.11 -0.52 -13.87
N THR A 80 6.89 0.75 -13.56
CA THR A 80 6.93 1.27 -12.17
C THR A 80 5.88 0.57 -11.29
N LEU A 81 4.63 0.47 -11.74
CA LEU A 81 3.55 -0.19 -11.00
C LEU A 81 3.85 -1.66 -10.75
N ARG A 82 4.36 -2.39 -11.74
CA ARG A 82 4.76 -3.79 -11.59
C ARG A 82 5.81 -3.97 -10.49
N ARG A 83 6.85 -3.13 -10.49
CA ARG A 83 7.92 -3.17 -9.48
C ARG A 83 7.40 -2.92 -8.08
N VAL A 84 6.58 -1.86 -7.93
CA VAL A 84 5.97 -1.53 -6.63
C VAL A 84 5.07 -2.65 -6.15
N THR A 85 4.20 -3.16 -7.00
CA THR A 85 3.27 -4.24 -6.64
C THR A 85 4.01 -5.51 -6.23
N LEU A 86 5.07 -5.89 -6.94
CA LEU A 86 5.87 -7.08 -6.60
C LEU A 86 6.66 -6.87 -5.31
N GLY A 87 7.36 -5.75 -5.15
CA GLY A 87 8.18 -5.47 -3.97
C GLY A 87 7.33 -5.29 -2.71
N PHE A 88 6.26 -4.51 -2.81
CA PHE A 88 5.32 -4.30 -1.70
C PHE A 88 4.51 -5.57 -1.40
N GLY A 89 4.11 -6.32 -2.42
CA GLY A 89 3.44 -7.61 -2.25
C GLY A 89 4.31 -8.61 -1.47
N LEU A 90 5.60 -8.67 -1.78
CA LEU A 90 6.57 -9.47 -1.03
C LEU A 90 6.70 -8.98 0.42
N ALA A 91 6.74 -7.67 0.64
CA ALA A 91 6.76 -7.08 1.99
C ALA A 91 5.49 -7.40 2.78
N ALA A 92 4.33 -7.37 2.14
CA ALA A 92 3.06 -7.75 2.75
C ALA A 92 3.00 -9.26 3.06
N LEU A 93 3.47 -10.10 2.14
CA LEU A 93 3.49 -11.56 2.30
C LEU A 93 4.31 -12.01 3.51
N ILE A 94 5.42 -11.34 3.81
CA ILE A 94 6.29 -11.64 4.95
C ILE A 94 5.89 -10.81 6.18
N GLY A 95 5.67 -9.52 6.00
CA GLY A 95 5.43 -8.56 7.07
C GLY A 95 4.10 -8.76 7.79
N ILE A 96 3.03 -9.17 7.08
CA ILE A 96 1.73 -9.42 7.72
C ILE A 96 1.78 -10.63 8.66
N PRO A 97 2.20 -11.84 8.25
CA PRO A 97 2.26 -12.99 9.16
C PRO A 97 3.16 -12.73 10.37
N VAL A 98 4.35 -12.16 10.16
CA VAL A 98 5.27 -11.85 11.25
C VAL A 98 4.69 -10.74 12.15
N GLY A 99 4.06 -9.71 11.59
CA GLY A 99 3.40 -8.65 12.33
C GLY A 99 2.22 -9.15 13.16
N VAL A 100 1.41 -10.07 12.63
CA VAL A 100 0.33 -10.73 13.40
C VAL A 100 0.91 -11.49 14.59
N LEU A 101 1.99 -12.26 14.39
CA LEU A 101 2.66 -12.96 15.49
C LEU A 101 3.22 -11.99 16.55
N CYS A 102 3.82 -10.88 16.12
CA CYS A 102 4.28 -9.82 17.01
C CYS A 102 3.11 -9.20 17.80
N GLY A 103 1.99 -8.92 17.14
CA GLY A 103 0.80 -8.36 17.79
C GLY A 103 0.13 -9.31 18.79
N CYS A 104 0.22 -10.64 18.54
CA CYS A 104 -0.37 -11.65 19.42
C CYS A 104 0.55 -12.05 20.59
N PHE A 105 1.88 -12.00 20.43
CA PHE A 105 2.84 -12.53 21.40
C PHE A 105 3.89 -11.49 21.77
N SER A 106 3.84 -11.00 23.01
CA SER A 106 4.76 -9.96 23.53
C SER A 106 6.24 -10.35 23.41
N ARG A 107 6.59 -11.63 23.58
CA ARG A 107 7.97 -12.11 23.42
C ARG A 107 8.47 -12.03 22.00
N ILE A 108 7.61 -12.37 21.01
CA ILE A 108 7.92 -12.26 19.58
C ILE A 108 8.04 -10.78 19.21
N ASN A 109 7.14 -9.95 19.71
CA ASN A 109 7.22 -8.49 19.52
C ASN A 109 8.54 -7.92 20.08
N ALA A 110 8.93 -8.28 21.29
CA ALA A 110 10.19 -7.85 21.88
C ALA A 110 11.41 -8.27 21.06
N PHE A 111 11.39 -9.45 20.45
CA PHE A 111 12.46 -9.92 19.56
C PHE A 111 12.54 -9.11 18.26
N PHE A 112 11.42 -8.82 17.61
CA PHE A 112 11.40 -8.09 16.35
C PHE A 112 11.38 -6.56 16.51
N ALA A 113 11.09 -6.02 17.70
CA ALA A 113 10.99 -4.58 17.94
C ALA A 113 12.26 -3.81 17.54
N PRO A 114 13.49 -4.24 17.92
CA PRO A 114 14.70 -3.52 17.51
C PRO A 114 14.86 -3.48 15.98
N LEU A 115 14.59 -4.59 15.31
CA LEU A 115 14.66 -4.69 13.85
C LEU A 115 13.64 -3.78 13.16
N SER A 116 12.42 -3.73 13.68
CA SER A 116 11.35 -2.87 13.17
C SER A 116 11.67 -1.40 13.34
N VAL A 117 12.15 -1.00 14.52
CA VAL A 117 12.53 0.39 14.80
C VAL A 117 13.71 0.80 13.94
N PHE A 118 14.73 -0.04 13.84
CA PHE A 118 15.89 0.22 12.98
C PHE A 118 15.48 0.35 11.52
N GLY A 119 14.73 -0.64 10.99
CA GLY A 119 14.33 -0.67 9.59
C GLY A 119 13.48 0.54 9.16
N ARG A 120 12.63 1.06 10.04
CA ARG A 120 11.82 2.25 9.76
C ARG A 120 12.62 3.56 9.75
N ASN A 121 13.75 3.59 10.43
CA ASN A 121 14.61 4.77 10.54
C ASN A 121 15.76 4.80 9.51
N ILE A 122 15.90 3.75 8.69
CA ILE A 122 16.92 3.75 7.63
C ILE A 122 16.54 4.81 6.57
N PRO A 123 17.47 5.72 6.23
CA PRO A 123 17.26 6.64 5.11
C PRO A 123 17.11 5.85 3.81
N VAL A 124 15.93 5.92 3.19
CA VAL A 124 15.60 5.10 2.00
C VAL A 124 16.59 5.35 0.85
N ALA A 125 17.06 6.58 0.68
CA ALA A 125 18.07 6.91 -0.34
C ALA A 125 19.39 6.15 -0.11
N ALA A 126 19.77 5.85 1.13
CA ALA A 126 20.97 5.08 1.45
C ALA A 126 20.83 3.58 1.10
N LEU A 127 19.62 3.08 0.96
CA LEU A 127 19.39 1.70 0.52
C LEU A 127 19.71 1.47 -0.96
N ILE A 128 19.74 2.53 -1.79
CA ILE A 128 19.97 2.41 -3.23
C ILE A 128 21.33 1.77 -3.52
N PRO A 129 22.48 2.34 -3.09
CA PRO A 129 23.78 1.73 -3.35
C PRO A 129 23.93 0.36 -2.68
N LEU A 130 23.33 0.16 -1.50
CA LEU A 130 23.36 -1.13 -0.82
C LEU A 130 22.65 -2.20 -1.65
N THR A 131 21.45 -1.90 -2.18
CA THR A 131 20.70 -2.86 -3.00
C THR A 131 21.36 -3.11 -4.35
N PHE A 132 22.06 -2.14 -4.93
CA PHE A 132 22.89 -2.38 -6.11
C PHE A 132 24.03 -3.35 -5.83
N SER A 133 24.69 -3.20 -4.68
CA SER A 133 25.78 -4.09 -4.27
C SER A 133 25.32 -5.51 -4.01
N LEU A 134 24.14 -5.69 -3.39
CA LEU A 134 23.59 -7.00 -3.01
C LEU A 134 22.94 -7.74 -4.18
N PHE A 135 22.20 -7.04 -5.03
CA PHE A 135 21.30 -7.65 -6.03
C PHE A 135 21.70 -7.32 -7.47
N GLY A 136 22.79 -6.56 -7.66
CA GLY A 136 23.22 -6.12 -8.98
C GLY A 136 22.32 -5.03 -9.57
N ILE A 137 22.50 -4.75 -10.89
CA ILE A 137 21.73 -3.74 -11.62
C ILE A 137 20.60 -4.45 -12.38
N GLY A 138 19.35 -4.01 -12.21
CA GLY A 138 18.23 -4.57 -12.98
C GLY A 138 16.88 -4.50 -12.28
N GLU A 139 15.91 -5.24 -12.80
CA GLU A 139 14.53 -5.29 -12.31
C GLU A 139 14.44 -5.88 -10.89
N PHE A 140 15.20 -6.93 -10.63
CA PHE A 140 15.20 -7.62 -9.33
C PHE A 140 15.65 -6.69 -8.21
N GLN A 141 16.71 -5.90 -8.44
CA GLN A 141 17.18 -4.91 -7.47
C GLN A 141 16.08 -3.91 -7.08
N LYS A 142 15.32 -3.41 -8.06
CA LYS A 142 14.25 -2.42 -7.83
C LYS A 142 13.10 -3.01 -6.99
N VAL A 143 12.74 -4.26 -7.24
CA VAL A 143 11.75 -5.00 -6.45
C VAL A 143 12.23 -5.21 -5.03
N MET A 144 13.50 -5.64 -4.85
CA MET A 144 14.10 -5.86 -3.53
C MET A 144 14.32 -4.56 -2.75
N PHE A 145 14.61 -3.47 -3.45
CA PHE A 145 14.68 -2.14 -2.85
C PHE A 145 13.35 -1.76 -2.18
N ILE A 146 12.21 -1.91 -2.89
CA ILE A 146 10.88 -1.64 -2.33
C ILE A 146 10.57 -2.59 -1.18
N PHE A 147 10.89 -3.87 -1.32
CA PHE A 147 10.70 -4.87 -0.27
C PHE A 147 11.41 -4.45 1.02
N ILE A 148 12.71 -4.17 0.96
CA ILE A 148 13.51 -3.80 2.13
C ILE A 148 13.03 -2.47 2.74
N ALA A 149 12.72 -1.49 1.88
CA ALA A 149 12.24 -0.18 2.32
C ALA A 149 10.90 -0.22 3.04
N THR A 150 10.04 -1.24 2.77
CA THR A 150 8.66 -1.25 3.26
C THR A 150 8.34 -2.34 4.26
N VAL A 151 9.09 -3.45 4.30
CA VAL A 151 8.79 -4.62 5.15
C VAL A 151 8.72 -4.27 6.64
N ALA A 152 9.62 -3.41 7.15
CA ALA A 152 9.63 -2.98 8.54
C ALA A 152 8.38 -2.16 8.92
N PHE A 153 7.89 -1.35 8.00
CA PHE A 153 6.65 -0.59 8.18
C PHE A 153 5.44 -1.53 8.20
N VAL A 154 5.33 -2.44 7.23
CA VAL A 154 4.23 -3.42 7.16
C VAL A 154 4.17 -4.26 8.43
N LEU A 155 5.32 -4.76 8.90
CA LEU A 155 5.42 -5.54 10.13
C LEU A 155 4.93 -4.76 11.34
N SER A 156 5.46 -3.55 11.54
CA SER A 156 5.12 -2.70 12.69
C SER A 156 3.65 -2.29 12.72
N ASP A 157 3.11 -1.89 11.57
CA ASP A 157 1.73 -1.42 11.48
C ASP A 157 0.74 -2.57 11.62
N THR A 158 1.08 -3.75 11.10
CA THR A 158 0.31 -4.98 11.32
C THR A 158 0.30 -5.38 12.80
N ALA A 159 1.47 -5.37 13.46
CA ALA A 159 1.56 -5.68 14.89
C ALA A 159 0.71 -4.71 15.72
N ARG A 160 0.78 -3.41 15.43
CA ARG A 160 -0.04 -2.39 16.09
C ARG A 160 -1.53 -2.61 15.86
N ALA A 161 -1.95 -2.88 14.63
CA ALA A 161 -3.36 -3.11 14.30
C ALA A 161 -3.95 -4.32 15.05
N VAL A 162 -3.14 -5.35 15.31
CA VAL A 162 -3.55 -6.51 16.12
C VAL A 162 -3.60 -6.15 17.61
N MET A 163 -2.62 -5.40 18.13
CA MET A 163 -2.61 -4.96 19.52
C MET A 163 -3.75 -3.98 19.86
N ASP A 164 -4.22 -3.21 18.89
CA ASP A 164 -5.33 -2.26 19.06
C ASP A 164 -6.70 -2.95 19.18
N VAL A 165 -6.79 -4.26 18.96
CA VAL A 165 -8.03 -5.03 19.19
C VAL A 165 -8.28 -5.14 20.69
N SER A 166 -9.50 -4.77 21.14
CA SER A 166 -9.85 -4.77 22.56
C SER A 166 -9.73 -6.17 23.19
N ASN A 167 -9.12 -6.22 24.38
CA ASN A 167 -8.98 -7.45 25.17
C ASN A 167 -10.32 -8.12 25.50
N GLN A 168 -11.41 -7.36 25.55
CA GLN A 168 -12.76 -7.89 25.80
C GLN A 168 -13.14 -9.01 24.80
N TYR A 169 -12.73 -8.91 23.55
CA TYR A 169 -12.97 -9.96 22.55
C TYR A 169 -12.17 -11.22 22.85
N ILE A 170 -10.96 -11.07 23.37
CA ILE A 170 -10.08 -12.19 23.76
C ILE A 170 -10.68 -12.90 24.98
N ASP A 171 -11.08 -12.15 25.99
CA ASP A 171 -11.67 -12.69 27.24
C ASP A 171 -13.00 -13.40 26.94
N THR A 172 -13.83 -12.83 26.06
CA THR A 172 -15.06 -13.47 25.59
C THR A 172 -14.77 -14.78 24.87
N ALA A 173 -13.77 -14.82 23.98
CA ALA A 173 -13.41 -16.04 23.28
C ALA A 173 -12.94 -17.13 24.23
N TYR A 174 -12.15 -16.79 25.24
CA TYR A 174 -11.70 -17.76 26.26
C TYR A 174 -12.84 -18.25 27.16
N THR A 175 -13.77 -17.41 27.55
CA THR A 175 -14.96 -17.84 28.31
C THR A 175 -15.85 -18.81 27.52
N LEU A 176 -15.86 -18.68 26.19
CA LEU A 176 -16.53 -19.63 25.28
C LEU A 176 -15.70 -20.90 24.99
N GLY A 177 -14.53 -21.07 25.62
CA GLY A 177 -13.68 -22.24 25.47
C GLY A 177 -12.80 -22.27 24.22
N ALA A 178 -12.57 -21.11 23.58
CA ALA A 178 -11.71 -21.04 22.40
C ALA A 178 -10.24 -21.30 22.79
N SER A 179 -9.55 -22.09 21.97
CA SER A 179 -8.10 -22.26 22.08
C SER A 179 -7.35 -21.01 21.60
N ARG A 180 -6.05 -20.88 21.99
CA ARG A 180 -5.20 -19.75 21.57
C ARG A 180 -5.21 -19.52 20.06
N TRP A 181 -5.06 -20.59 19.26
CA TRP A 181 -5.06 -20.51 17.81
C TRP A 181 -6.43 -20.12 17.23
N GLN A 182 -7.51 -20.61 17.84
CA GLN A 182 -8.86 -20.21 17.46
C GLN A 182 -9.09 -18.71 17.75
N THR A 183 -8.64 -18.23 18.92
CA THR A 183 -8.72 -16.80 19.26
C THR A 183 -7.94 -15.94 18.27
N ILE A 184 -6.72 -16.34 17.89
CA ILE A 184 -5.92 -15.60 16.90
C ILE A 184 -6.62 -15.60 15.53
N THR A 185 -6.95 -16.77 14.99
CA THR A 185 -7.40 -16.90 13.59
C THR A 185 -8.85 -16.50 13.38
N LYS A 186 -9.72 -16.69 14.38
CA LYS A 186 -11.18 -16.44 14.27
C LYS A 186 -11.63 -15.12 14.91
N VAL A 187 -10.80 -14.51 15.77
CA VAL A 187 -11.16 -13.28 16.47
C VAL A 187 -10.17 -12.16 16.17
N LEU A 188 -8.90 -12.30 16.58
CA LEU A 188 -7.92 -11.21 16.47
C LEU A 188 -7.64 -10.81 15.02
N VAL A 189 -7.29 -11.76 14.17
CA VAL A 189 -6.95 -11.48 12.77
C VAL A 189 -8.13 -10.88 12.01
N PRO A 190 -9.35 -11.45 12.03
CA PRO A 190 -10.48 -10.85 11.33
C PRO A 190 -10.86 -9.44 11.82
N LEU A 191 -10.76 -9.17 13.13
CA LEU A 191 -11.04 -7.86 13.69
C LEU A 191 -9.96 -6.82 13.34
N ALA A 192 -8.68 -7.25 13.25
CA ALA A 192 -7.57 -6.40 12.88
C ALA A 192 -7.49 -6.13 11.37
N MET A 193 -8.01 -7.03 10.51
CA MET A 193 -7.87 -6.97 9.05
C MET A 193 -8.27 -5.63 8.42
N PRO A 194 -9.39 -4.97 8.81
CA PRO A 194 -9.73 -3.67 8.25
C PRO A 194 -8.69 -2.60 8.53
N SER A 195 -8.08 -2.63 9.75
CA SER A 195 -7.02 -1.71 10.14
C SER A 195 -5.70 -2.02 9.44
N ILE A 196 -5.35 -3.30 9.33
CA ILE A 196 -4.18 -3.76 8.55
C ILE A 196 -4.31 -3.30 7.10
N PHE A 197 -5.46 -3.52 6.45
CA PHE A 197 -5.67 -3.11 5.07
C PHE A 197 -5.57 -1.60 4.89
N ASN A 198 -6.08 -0.81 5.84
CA ASN A 198 -5.94 0.64 5.82
C ASN A 198 -4.46 1.08 5.88
N SER A 199 -3.66 0.46 6.74
CA SER A 199 -2.21 0.72 6.81
C SER A 199 -1.51 0.31 5.51
N LEU A 200 -1.82 -0.87 4.96
CA LEU A 200 -1.26 -1.32 3.68
C LEU A 200 -1.56 -0.35 2.53
N ARG A 201 -2.77 0.21 2.47
CA ARG A 201 -3.14 1.21 1.46
C ARG A 201 -2.26 2.46 1.55
N LEU A 202 -2.07 2.98 2.77
CA LEU A 202 -1.20 4.15 2.99
C LEU A 202 0.26 3.83 2.67
N LEU A 203 0.76 2.67 3.10
CA LEU A 203 2.13 2.22 2.85
C LEU A 203 2.39 1.92 1.37
N PHE A 204 1.37 1.49 0.61
CA PHE A 204 1.50 1.31 -0.84
C PHE A 204 1.76 2.65 -1.55
N GLY A 205 1.06 3.72 -1.15
CA GLY A 205 1.32 5.07 -1.64
C GLY A 205 2.74 5.55 -1.33
N LEU A 206 3.23 5.25 -0.13
CA LEU A 206 4.62 5.55 0.28
C LEU A 206 5.64 4.74 -0.54
N ALA A 207 5.38 3.45 -0.78
CA ALA A 207 6.21 2.59 -1.63
C ALA A 207 6.28 3.09 -3.09
N PHE A 208 5.14 3.62 -3.61
CA PHE A 208 5.09 4.24 -4.93
C PHE A 208 5.95 5.52 -5.00
N GLY A 209 6.04 6.28 -3.91
CA GLY A 209 6.98 7.40 -3.81
C GLY A 209 8.46 6.94 -3.77
N TYR A 210 8.74 5.87 -3.02
CA TYR A 210 10.10 5.36 -2.85
C TYR A 210 10.71 4.80 -4.14
N ILE A 211 9.93 4.13 -4.99
CA ILE A 211 10.45 3.58 -6.25
C ILE A 211 11.01 4.66 -7.16
N MET A 212 10.49 5.89 -7.09
CA MET A 212 11.02 7.00 -7.87
C MET A 212 12.51 7.24 -7.60
N LEU A 213 12.93 7.13 -6.34
CA LEU A 213 14.35 7.26 -5.96
C LEU A 213 15.19 6.13 -6.57
N GLY A 214 14.70 4.89 -6.53
CA GLY A 214 15.38 3.74 -7.13
C GLY A 214 15.46 3.80 -8.65
N GLU A 215 14.47 4.44 -9.31
CA GLU A 215 14.45 4.63 -10.76
C GLU A 215 15.24 5.84 -11.24
N LEU A 216 15.41 6.89 -10.41
CA LEU A 216 16.24 8.06 -10.72
C LEU A 216 17.71 7.70 -10.84
N VAL A 217 18.21 6.76 -10.02
CA VAL A 217 19.63 6.32 -9.99
C VAL A 217 19.81 5.08 -10.88
N THR A 218 19.19 5.06 -12.06
CA THR A 218 19.30 3.90 -12.95
C THR A 218 20.52 3.98 -13.84
N ILE A 219 21.24 2.85 -13.97
CA ILE A 219 22.29 2.62 -14.95
C ILE A 219 21.70 1.77 -16.08
N GLY A 220 21.67 2.29 -17.31
CA GLY A 220 21.08 1.64 -18.48
C GLY A 220 19.59 1.99 -18.71
N ASP A 221 19.01 1.44 -19.77
CA ASP A 221 17.62 1.67 -20.18
C ASP A 221 16.70 0.61 -19.58
N THR A 222 16.34 0.77 -18.31
CA THR A 222 15.43 -0.15 -17.61
C THR A 222 13.98 0.37 -17.56
N GLY A 223 13.74 1.58 -18.09
CA GLY A 223 12.43 2.23 -18.05
C GLY A 223 11.94 2.59 -16.64
N GLY A 224 10.71 3.11 -16.56
CA GLY A 224 10.06 3.60 -15.35
C GLY A 224 9.86 5.11 -15.35
N LEU A 225 8.97 5.61 -14.48
CA LEU A 225 8.68 7.05 -14.41
C LEU A 225 9.89 7.86 -13.93
N GLY A 226 10.65 7.34 -12.95
CA GLY A 226 11.88 7.97 -12.49
C GLY A 226 12.97 8.00 -13.56
N HIS A 227 13.01 7.00 -14.44
CA HIS A 227 13.91 6.99 -15.60
C HIS A 227 13.56 8.12 -16.59
N ILE A 228 12.27 8.37 -16.87
CA ILE A 228 11.85 9.51 -17.71
C ILE A 228 12.36 10.83 -17.11
N ILE A 229 12.22 11.02 -15.79
CA ILE A 229 12.72 12.22 -15.10
C ILE A 229 14.25 12.35 -15.29
N ASN A 230 15.01 11.28 -15.04
CA ASN A 230 16.48 11.28 -15.21
C ASN A 230 16.89 11.62 -16.64
N LEU A 231 16.24 11.00 -17.63
CA LEU A 231 16.53 11.25 -19.05
C LEU A 231 16.21 12.70 -19.44
N SER A 232 15.08 13.24 -18.96
CA SER A 232 14.68 14.63 -19.22
C SER A 232 15.61 15.63 -18.51
N MET A 233 16.12 15.32 -17.34
CA MET A 233 17.14 16.14 -16.65
C MET A 233 18.45 16.23 -17.45
N ARG A 234 18.86 15.16 -18.12
CA ARG A 234 20.15 15.07 -18.84
C ARG A 234 20.07 15.59 -20.27
N ARG A 235 19.01 15.29 -21.01
CA ARG A 235 18.94 15.45 -22.47
C ARG A 235 17.59 15.91 -23.01
N GLY A 236 16.61 16.15 -22.16
CA GLY A 236 15.25 16.35 -22.61
C GLY A 236 14.63 17.69 -22.22
N PRO A 237 13.43 17.94 -22.69
CA PRO A 237 12.64 19.08 -22.28
C PRO A 237 12.26 18.98 -20.81
N ARG A 238 12.38 20.07 -20.10
CA ARG A 238 12.11 20.12 -18.65
C ARG A 238 10.62 20.03 -18.32
N GLU A 239 9.76 20.34 -19.28
CA GLU A 239 8.31 20.17 -19.21
C GLU A 239 7.92 18.74 -18.89
N HIS A 240 8.66 17.75 -19.41
CA HIS A 240 8.44 16.32 -19.12
C HIS A 240 8.65 16.01 -17.63
N ILE A 241 9.59 16.69 -16.95
CA ILE A 241 9.84 16.49 -15.52
C ILE A 241 8.62 16.94 -14.73
N LEU A 242 8.13 18.18 -15.00
CA LEU A 242 6.94 18.68 -14.32
C LEU A 242 5.70 17.85 -14.62
N LEU A 243 5.52 17.45 -15.86
CA LEU A 243 4.39 16.64 -16.26
C LEU A 243 4.39 15.29 -15.53
N VAL A 244 5.53 14.61 -15.45
CA VAL A 244 5.68 13.36 -14.68
C VAL A 244 5.45 13.61 -13.20
N LEU A 245 5.94 14.74 -12.62
CA LEU A 245 5.68 15.11 -11.23
C LEU A 245 4.19 15.35 -10.94
N ILE A 246 3.40 15.77 -11.92
CA ILE A 246 1.93 15.88 -11.79
C ILE A 246 1.26 14.51 -11.97
N ILE A 247 1.74 13.68 -12.89
CA ILE A 247 1.18 12.35 -13.17
C ILE A 247 1.37 11.41 -11.98
N ILE A 248 2.54 11.44 -11.31
CA ILE A 248 2.82 10.57 -10.16
C ILE A 248 1.75 10.67 -9.07
N PRO A 249 1.43 11.84 -8.49
CA PRO A 249 0.38 11.94 -7.48
C PRO A 249 -1.02 11.65 -8.03
N LEU A 250 -1.32 11.94 -9.29
CA LEU A 250 -2.60 11.58 -9.91
C LEU A 250 -2.78 10.05 -9.98
N VAL A 251 -1.74 9.34 -10.38
CA VAL A 251 -1.73 7.86 -10.39
C VAL A 251 -1.82 7.31 -8.97
N ALA A 252 -1.06 7.89 -8.02
CA ALA A 252 -1.13 7.51 -6.62
C ALA A 252 -2.54 7.69 -6.04
N LEU A 253 -3.21 8.79 -6.34
CA LEU A 253 -4.61 9.03 -5.95
C LEU A 253 -5.58 8.04 -6.58
N LEU A 254 -5.39 7.69 -7.85
CA LEU A 254 -6.21 6.70 -8.53
C LEU A 254 -6.09 5.33 -7.87
N ILE A 255 -4.86 4.93 -7.56
CA ILE A 255 -4.58 3.66 -6.87
C ILE A 255 -5.17 3.68 -5.45
N ASP A 256 -5.00 4.78 -4.70
CA ASP A 256 -5.58 4.92 -3.37
C ASP A 256 -7.11 4.79 -3.41
N ARG A 257 -7.77 5.42 -4.40
CA ARG A 257 -9.23 5.29 -4.59
C ARG A 257 -9.65 3.87 -4.95
N LEU A 258 -8.89 3.19 -5.80
CA LEU A 258 -9.12 1.79 -6.15
C LEU A 258 -8.97 0.88 -4.92
N LEU A 259 -7.89 1.02 -4.16
CA LEU A 259 -7.66 0.26 -2.94
C LEU A 259 -8.71 0.56 -1.87
N PHE A 260 -9.15 1.82 -1.75
CA PHE A 260 -10.24 2.18 -0.84
C PHE A 260 -11.57 1.54 -1.25
N TRP A 261 -11.86 1.50 -2.55
CA TRP A 261 -13.05 0.81 -3.05
C TRP A 261 -12.99 -0.69 -2.73
N ILE A 262 -11.85 -1.35 -2.98
CA ILE A 262 -11.62 -2.75 -2.60
C ILE A 262 -11.80 -2.94 -1.09
N GLN A 263 -11.25 -2.06 -0.26
CA GLN A 263 -11.39 -2.10 1.19
C GLN A 263 -12.85 -2.03 1.63
N LYS A 264 -13.64 -1.16 1.00
CA LYS A 264 -15.06 -0.99 1.29
C LYS A 264 -15.88 -2.23 0.96
N GLU A 265 -15.56 -2.89 -0.14
CA GLU A 265 -16.21 -4.14 -0.55
C GLU A 265 -15.78 -5.35 0.30
N LEU A 266 -14.52 -5.41 0.74
CA LEU A 266 -14.04 -6.49 1.61
C LEU A 266 -14.58 -6.38 3.04
N PHE A 267 -14.76 -5.16 3.56
CA PHE A 267 -15.16 -4.90 4.95
C PHE A 267 -16.46 -4.10 5.04
N PRO A 268 -17.61 -4.61 4.54
CA PRO A 268 -18.86 -3.88 4.50
C PRO A 268 -19.39 -3.53 5.89
N HIS A 269 -19.11 -4.34 6.91
CA HIS A 269 -19.51 -4.12 8.30
C HIS A 269 -18.90 -2.86 8.92
N ARG A 270 -17.75 -2.38 8.42
CA ARG A 270 -17.07 -1.20 8.94
C ARG A 270 -17.24 0.04 8.06
N TYR A 271 -17.41 -0.16 6.74
CA TYR A 271 -17.41 0.93 5.75
C TYR A 271 -18.71 1.05 4.95
N GLY A 272 -19.71 0.17 5.19
CA GLY A 272 -21.03 0.26 4.55
C GLY A 272 -21.01 -0.01 3.04
N GLY A 273 -20.15 -0.93 2.56
CA GLY A 273 -20.12 -1.37 1.16
C GLY A 273 -21.20 -2.38 0.83
N THR A 274 -21.40 -2.68 -0.48
CA THR A 274 -22.36 -3.70 -0.96
C THR A 274 -21.97 -5.12 -0.58
N GLY A 275 -20.69 -5.35 -0.26
CA GLY A 275 -20.18 -6.62 0.22
C GLY A 275 -20.08 -7.73 -0.82
N ILE A 276 -20.20 -7.43 -2.11
CA ILE A 276 -20.12 -8.40 -3.20
C ILE A 276 -18.79 -9.16 -3.18
N LEU A 277 -17.67 -8.44 -3.06
CA LEU A 277 -16.35 -9.04 -2.93
C LEU A 277 -16.22 -9.88 -1.66
N ASN A 278 -16.79 -9.44 -0.54
CA ASN A 278 -16.78 -10.18 0.70
C ASN A 278 -17.58 -11.48 0.58
N GLN A 279 -18.73 -11.47 -0.10
CA GLN A 279 -19.51 -12.68 -0.39
C GLN A 279 -18.70 -13.66 -1.27
N ALA A 280 -18.04 -13.17 -2.32
CA ALA A 280 -17.21 -13.99 -3.19
C ALA A 280 -16.02 -14.61 -2.44
N VAL A 281 -15.30 -13.83 -1.62
CA VAL A 281 -14.19 -14.34 -0.80
C VAL A 281 -14.68 -15.36 0.22
N ARG A 282 -15.82 -15.12 0.88
CA ARG A 282 -16.41 -16.08 1.82
C ARG A 282 -16.83 -17.36 1.13
N SER A 283 -17.45 -17.31 -0.04
CA SER A 283 -17.83 -18.52 -0.77
C SER A 283 -16.61 -19.36 -1.16
N LEU A 284 -15.51 -18.71 -1.57
CA LEU A 284 -14.25 -19.39 -1.86
C LEU A 284 -13.61 -20.02 -0.61
N LEU A 285 -13.67 -19.35 0.53
CA LEU A 285 -13.16 -19.91 1.80
C LEU A 285 -14.02 -21.08 2.28
N HIS A 286 -15.34 -21.01 2.17
CA HIS A 286 -16.22 -22.14 2.52
C HIS A 286 -15.99 -23.34 1.62
N THR A 287 -15.86 -23.13 0.30
CA THR A 287 -15.52 -24.24 -0.61
C THR A 287 -14.16 -24.87 -0.28
N TRP A 288 -13.16 -24.06 0.15
CA TRP A 288 -11.87 -24.58 0.60
C TRP A 288 -11.95 -25.35 1.91
N GLU A 289 -12.75 -24.87 2.88
CA GLU A 289 -13.02 -25.58 4.14
C GLU A 289 -13.73 -26.91 3.89
N ASP A 290 -14.72 -26.95 3.01
CA ASP A 290 -15.44 -28.16 2.62
C ASP A 290 -14.52 -29.18 1.96
N VAL A 291 -13.64 -28.75 1.03
CA VAL A 291 -12.65 -29.62 0.39
C VAL A 291 -11.68 -30.19 1.42
N THR A 292 -11.18 -29.38 2.35
CA THR A 292 -10.26 -29.83 3.40
C THR A 292 -10.94 -30.75 4.41
N ALA A 293 -12.23 -30.54 4.71
CA ALA A 293 -13.02 -31.41 5.58
C ALA A 293 -13.27 -32.78 4.93
N VAL A 294 -13.56 -32.83 3.63
CA VAL A 294 -13.70 -34.07 2.86
C VAL A 294 -12.39 -34.85 2.82
N LEU A 295 -11.26 -34.16 2.61
CA LEU A 295 -9.94 -34.80 2.61
C LEU A 295 -9.55 -35.36 3.99
N ARG A 296 -9.91 -34.67 5.08
CA ARG A 296 -9.71 -35.18 6.45
C ARG A 296 -10.57 -36.40 6.75
N ARG A 297 -11.86 -36.41 6.31
CA ARG A 297 -12.75 -37.57 6.45
C ARG A 297 -12.20 -38.79 5.70
N ARG A 298 -11.70 -38.63 4.46
CA ARG A 298 -11.08 -39.71 3.70
C ARG A 298 -9.86 -40.31 4.41
N ARG A 299 -9.00 -39.52 5.02
CA ARG A 299 -7.84 -39.99 5.78
C ARG A 299 -8.26 -40.77 7.03
N ALA A 300 -9.32 -40.36 7.74
CA ALA A 300 -9.83 -41.06 8.91
C ALA A 300 -10.43 -42.43 8.55
N THR A 301 -11.16 -42.52 7.44
CA THR A 301 -11.71 -43.82 6.98
C THR A 301 -10.64 -44.80 6.52
N THR A 302 -9.55 -44.32 5.91
CA THR A 302 -8.43 -45.15 5.47
C THR A 302 -7.61 -45.72 6.66
N SER A 303 -7.56 -44.97 7.79
CA SER A 303 -6.87 -45.44 9.01
C SER A 303 -7.68 -46.47 9.82
N MET A 304 -9.00 -46.52 9.66
CA MET A 304 -9.87 -47.51 10.34
C MET A 304 -9.98 -48.85 9.59
N SER A 305 -9.54 -48.93 8.34
CA SER A 305 -9.57 -50.17 7.52
C SER A 305 -8.29 -50.96 7.54
N ALA A 306 -7.31 -50.65 8.40
CA ALA A 306 -6.13 -51.49 8.59
C ALA A 306 -6.53 -52.76 9.37
N PRO A 307 -6.33 -53.98 8.81
CA PRO A 307 -6.70 -55.21 9.50
C PRO A 307 -5.84 -55.39 10.76
N THR A 308 -6.52 -55.62 11.88
CA THR A 308 -5.89 -56.03 13.14
C THR A 308 -5.28 -57.42 12.93
N ILE A 309 -3.97 -57.51 12.80
CA ILE A 309 -3.26 -58.76 12.79
C ILE A 309 -3.28 -59.31 14.21
N THR A 310 -4.15 -60.30 14.47
CA THR A 310 -4.12 -61.05 15.70
C THR A 310 -2.86 -61.91 15.73
N PRO A 311 -2.04 -61.91 16.81
CA PRO A 311 -0.89 -62.79 16.92
C PRO A 311 -1.34 -64.25 17.06
N PRO A 312 -0.58 -65.23 16.54
CA PRO A 312 -0.95 -66.65 16.63
C PRO A 312 -0.86 -67.10 18.07
N GLU A 313 -1.92 -67.81 18.56
CA GLU A 313 -1.93 -68.53 19.82
C GLU A 313 -0.84 -69.60 19.84
N THR A 314 0.11 -69.44 20.74
CA THR A 314 1.06 -70.52 21.10
C THR A 314 0.34 -71.58 21.92
N LYS A 315 0.01 -72.76 21.32
CA LYS A 315 -0.37 -73.90 22.04
C LYS A 315 0.89 -74.51 22.66
N SER A 316 0.92 -74.60 23.95
CA SER A 316 1.77 -75.56 24.74
C SER A 316 1.01 -76.85 25.05
#